data_bfeb3cec8499ec6a79b212211a10ded7
#
_entry.id   bfeb3cec8499ec6a79b212211a10ded7
#
_cell.length_a   1.000
_cell.length_b   1.000
_cell.length_c   1.000
_cell.angle_alpha   90.00
_cell.angle_beta   90.00
_cell.angle_gamma   90.00
#
_symmetry.space_group_name_H-M   'P 1'
#
loop_
_entity.id
_entity.type
_entity.pdbx_description
1 polymer ?
#
loop_
_entity_poly.entity_id
_entity_poly.type
_entity_poly.pdbx_seq_one_letter_code
_entity_poly.pdbx_strand_id
1 'polypeptide(L)'
;MSQKNSDSSVKTSPTVPVSLKEIKKIAEKKVTSTPESKIPSGPIDSKWAKHKMDSALINPANRRKFTAIVVGTGLAGGSAAATLSELGYQVKCFCYQDSPRRAHSIAAQGGINAAKNYQNDGDSIYRLFYDTIKGGDFRSREANVYRLAEVSTNIIDQCVAQGVPFAREYGGLLDNRSFG
;
A
#
# COMPACT_ATOMS: atom_id res chain seq x y z
N MET A 1 -2.58 50.08 -18.84
CA MET A 1 -3.05 49.14 -17.79
C MET A 1 -1.98 48.08 -17.62
N SER A 2 -1.23 48.16 -16.54
CA SER A 2 -0.04 47.35 -16.27
C SER A 2 -0.44 46.13 -15.48
N GLN A 3 -0.20 44.94 -16.03
CA GLN A 3 -0.36 43.66 -15.31
C GLN A 3 0.86 43.44 -14.42
N LYS A 4 0.64 43.38 -13.12
CA LYS A 4 1.63 42.91 -12.13
C LYS A 4 1.64 41.40 -12.11
N ASN A 5 2.77 40.82 -12.58
CA ASN A 5 3.11 39.43 -12.33
C ASN A 5 3.48 39.27 -10.84
N SER A 6 2.73 38.48 -10.11
CA SER A 6 3.08 38.06 -8.75
C SER A 6 3.92 36.77 -8.87
N ASP A 7 5.21 36.94 -8.70
CA ASP A 7 6.20 35.86 -8.61
C ASP A 7 6.09 35.19 -7.23
N SER A 8 5.44 34.03 -7.17
CA SER A 8 5.38 33.22 -5.96
C SER A 8 6.61 32.28 -5.92
N SER A 9 7.71 32.77 -5.36
CA SER A 9 8.88 31.97 -5.08
C SER A 9 8.55 30.90 -4.04
N VAL A 10 8.43 29.65 -4.50
CA VAL A 10 8.39 28.45 -3.65
C VAL A 10 9.73 28.36 -2.92
N LYS A 11 9.76 28.65 -1.63
CA LYS A 11 10.90 28.43 -0.76
C LYS A 11 11.13 26.93 -0.61
N THR A 12 12.04 26.37 -1.39
CA THR A 12 12.57 25.03 -1.18
C THR A 12 13.43 25.07 0.09
N SER A 13 13.06 24.28 1.09
CA SER A 13 13.87 24.08 2.29
C SER A 13 15.22 23.47 1.88
N PRO A 14 16.34 23.91 2.48
CA PRO A 14 17.66 23.41 2.13
C PRO A 14 17.77 21.93 2.49
N THR A 15 17.96 21.07 1.48
CA THR A 15 18.42 19.70 1.64
C THR A 15 19.85 19.74 2.15
N VAL A 16 20.06 19.42 3.42
CA VAL A 16 21.40 19.23 3.98
C VAL A 16 21.99 17.99 3.33
N PRO A 17 23.07 18.09 2.56
CA PRO A 17 23.70 16.92 1.95
C PRO A 17 24.31 16.06 3.07
N VAL A 18 23.72 14.90 3.32
CA VAL A 18 24.31 13.91 4.24
C VAL A 18 25.57 13.35 3.60
N SER A 19 26.72 13.48 4.27
CA SER A 19 27.99 13.03 3.73
C SER A 19 28.02 11.49 3.65
N LEU A 20 28.72 10.95 2.62
CA LEU A 20 28.92 9.49 2.49
C LEU A 20 29.58 8.87 3.72
N LYS A 21 30.35 9.64 4.51
CA LYS A 21 30.94 9.18 5.79
C LYS A 21 29.88 8.98 6.87
N GLU A 22 28.87 9.86 6.93
CA GLU A 22 27.76 9.72 7.87
C GLU A 22 26.86 8.54 7.51
N ILE A 23 26.60 8.34 6.22
CA ILE A 23 25.85 7.17 5.73
C ILE A 23 26.58 5.88 6.09
N LYS A 24 27.91 5.80 5.87
CA LYS A 24 28.71 4.64 6.28
C LYS A 24 28.69 4.41 7.80
N LYS A 25 28.80 5.46 8.61
CA LYS A 25 28.76 5.37 10.06
C LYS A 25 27.40 4.89 10.59
N ILE A 26 26.31 5.23 9.89
CA ILE A 26 24.95 4.74 10.19
C ILE A 26 24.83 3.26 9.79
N ALA A 27 25.38 2.87 8.64
CA ALA A 27 25.37 1.50 8.15
C ALA A 27 26.26 0.55 8.99
N GLU A 28 27.33 1.04 9.56
CA GLU A 28 28.23 0.28 10.44
C GLU A 28 27.72 0.14 11.88
N LYS A 29 26.66 0.86 12.25
CA LYS A 29 25.99 0.67 13.54
C LYS A 29 25.37 -0.72 13.53
N LYS A 30 26.07 -1.68 14.14
CA LYS A 30 25.70 -3.09 14.21
C LYS A 30 24.25 -3.18 14.65
N VAL A 31 23.37 -3.60 13.74
CA VAL A 31 22.00 -3.94 14.07
C VAL A 31 22.09 -5.18 14.95
N THR A 32 21.97 -4.98 16.25
CA THR A 32 22.13 -6.03 17.27
C THR A 32 20.96 -6.98 17.36
N SER A 33 19.88 -6.72 16.62
CA SER A 33 18.74 -7.64 16.48
C SER A 33 18.22 -7.61 15.05
N THR A 34 17.99 -8.77 14.49
CA THR A 34 17.24 -8.92 13.24
C THR A 34 15.80 -8.46 13.50
N PRO A 35 15.23 -7.56 12.68
CA PRO A 35 13.83 -7.20 12.83
C PRO A 35 12.97 -8.46 12.63
N GLU A 36 12.34 -8.92 13.68
CA GLU A 36 11.36 -10.00 13.58
C GLU A 36 10.02 -9.43 13.10
N SER A 37 9.49 -9.97 12.01
CA SER A 37 8.12 -9.68 11.64
C SER A 37 7.19 -10.43 12.59
N LYS A 38 6.56 -9.69 13.50
CA LYS A 38 5.60 -10.25 14.44
C LYS A 38 4.32 -10.63 13.71
N ILE A 39 4.18 -11.91 13.40
CA ILE A 39 2.93 -12.46 12.89
C ILE A 39 2.04 -12.78 14.08
N PRO A 40 0.77 -12.33 14.11
CA PRO A 40 -0.14 -12.65 15.20
C PRO A 40 -0.31 -14.15 15.38
N SER A 41 -0.44 -14.61 16.62
CA SER A 41 -0.74 -16.01 16.94
C SER A 41 -2.23 -16.30 16.80
N GLY A 42 -2.58 -17.57 16.60
CA GLY A 42 -3.97 -18.03 16.52
C GLY A 42 -4.37 -18.60 15.16
N PRO A 43 -5.62 -19.01 14.99
CA PRO A 43 -6.16 -19.50 13.71
C PRO A 43 -6.01 -18.46 12.61
N ILE A 44 -5.81 -18.93 11.35
CA ILE A 44 -5.49 -18.06 10.23
C ILE A 44 -6.61 -17.08 9.89
N ASP A 45 -7.86 -17.47 10.09
CA ASP A 45 -9.07 -16.71 9.82
C ASP A 45 -9.35 -15.60 10.84
N SER A 46 -8.83 -15.72 12.05
CA SER A 46 -9.14 -14.81 13.16
C SER A 46 -7.94 -14.03 13.71
N LYS A 47 -6.70 -14.47 13.41
CA LYS A 47 -5.48 -13.88 13.98
C LYS A 47 -5.32 -12.38 13.71
N TRP A 48 -5.66 -11.91 12.52
CA TRP A 48 -5.53 -10.51 12.15
C TRP A 48 -6.64 -9.65 12.76
N ALA A 49 -7.85 -10.18 12.91
CA ALA A 49 -8.93 -9.49 13.61
C ALA A 49 -8.56 -9.28 15.08
N LYS A 50 -8.05 -10.32 15.75
CA LYS A 50 -7.56 -10.23 17.13
C LYS A 50 -6.42 -9.21 17.23
N HIS A 51 -5.42 -9.28 16.36
CA HIS A 51 -4.30 -8.33 16.35
C HIS A 51 -4.75 -6.89 16.18
N LYS A 52 -5.75 -6.64 15.34
CA LYS A 52 -6.35 -5.31 15.19
C LYS A 52 -6.99 -4.80 16.47
N MET A 53 -7.67 -5.68 17.21
CA MET A 53 -8.28 -5.33 18.50
C MET A 53 -7.23 -5.04 19.59
N ASP A 54 -6.12 -5.78 19.56
CA ASP A 54 -5.03 -5.65 20.54
C ASP A 54 -4.07 -4.49 20.21
N SER A 55 -4.18 -3.88 19.02
CA SER A 55 -3.27 -2.82 18.58
C SER A 55 -3.59 -1.48 19.22
N ALA A 56 -2.56 -0.82 19.74
CA ALA A 56 -2.68 0.55 20.21
C ALA A 56 -2.87 1.51 19.02
N LEU A 57 -3.92 2.30 19.07
CA LEU A 57 -4.25 3.28 18.03
C LEU A 57 -3.65 4.65 18.34
N ILE A 58 -3.14 5.31 17.32
CA ILE A 58 -2.70 6.70 17.41
C ILE A 58 -3.95 7.60 17.39
N ASN A 59 -4.08 8.46 18.38
CA ASN A 59 -5.15 9.45 18.41
C ASN A 59 -5.11 10.31 17.13
N PRO A 60 -6.22 10.49 16.42
CA PRO A 60 -6.29 11.27 15.18
C PRO A 60 -5.64 12.67 15.29
N ALA A 61 -5.81 13.35 16.41
CA ALA A 61 -5.22 14.68 16.66
C ALA A 61 -3.68 14.66 16.67
N ASN A 62 -3.07 13.52 16.94
CA ASN A 62 -1.62 13.36 17.00
C ASN A 62 -1.01 12.84 15.71
N ARG A 63 -1.78 12.33 14.75
CA ARG A 63 -1.27 11.73 13.52
C ARG A 63 -0.36 12.66 12.74
N ARG A 64 -0.69 13.95 12.66
CA ARG A 64 0.12 15.00 12.01
C ARG A 64 1.53 15.19 12.60
N LYS A 65 1.80 14.67 13.79
CA LYS A 65 3.12 14.74 14.44
C LYS A 65 4.06 13.62 13.97
N PHE A 66 3.52 12.62 13.29
CA PHE A 66 4.29 11.49 12.80
C PHE A 66 4.53 11.62 11.29
N THR A 67 5.76 11.30 10.90
CA THR A 67 6.13 11.20 9.49
C THR A 67 6.26 9.74 9.12
N ALA A 68 5.48 9.31 8.12
CA ALA A 68 5.62 7.99 7.51
C ALA A 68 6.53 8.09 6.29
N ILE A 69 7.51 7.18 6.22
CA ILE A 69 8.38 7.04 5.06
C ILE A 69 7.89 5.84 4.25
N VAL A 70 7.50 6.09 3.00
CA VAL A 70 7.09 5.06 2.05
C VAL A 70 8.18 4.93 0.99
N VAL A 71 8.68 3.72 0.77
CA VAL A 71 9.70 3.43 -0.22
C VAL A 71 9.10 2.63 -1.36
N GLY A 72 9.12 3.20 -2.56
CA GLY A 72 8.51 2.65 -3.76
C GLY A 72 7.20 3.35 -4.14
N THR A 73 6.97 3.53 -5.44
CA THR A 73 5.82 4.24 -6.02
C THR A 73 4.98 3.35 -6.95
N GLY A 74 5.05 2.03 -6.78
CA GLY A 74 4.12 1.10 -7.39
C GLY A 74 2.74 1.16 -6.72
N LEU A 75 1.84 0.25 -7.04
CA LEU A 75 0.49 0.23 -6.46
C LEU A 75 0.50 0.18 -4.94
N ALA A 76 1.34 -0.66 -4.35
CA ALA A 76 1.44 -0.78 -2.90
C ALA A 76 1.91 0.51 -2.22
N GLY A 77 2.99 1.11 -2.72
CA GLY A 77 3.53 2.35 -2.15
C GLY A 77 2.63 3.54 -2.38
N GLY A 78 2.07 3.68 -3.58
CA GLY A 78 1.11 4.74 -3.91
C GLY A 78 -0.15 4.67 -3.04
N SER A 79 -0.74 3.50 -2.90
CA SER A 79 -1.91 3.27 -2.06
C SER A 79 -1.61 3.54 -0.58
N ALA A 80 -0.47 3.08 -0.07
CA ALA A 80 -0.06 3.35 1.30
C ALA A 80 0.15 4.85 1.54
N ALA A 81 0.80 5.55 0.62
CA ALA A 81 1.05 6.98 0.72
C ALA A 81 -0.27 7.78 0.71
N ALA A 82 -1.19 7.45 -0.20
CA ALA A 82 -2.50 8.08 -0.29
C ALA A 82 -3.30 7.87 1.00
N THR A 83 -3.46 6.63 1.43
CA THR A 83 -4.21 6.28 2.63
C THR A 83 -3.64 6.92 3.90
N LEU A 84 -2.32 6.90 4.08
CA LEU A 84 -1.70 7.54 5.23
C LEU A 84 -1.89 9.07 5.23
N SER A 85 -1.86 9.69 4.05
CA SER A 85 -2.12 11.12 3.90
C SER A 85 -3.58 11.46 4.24
N GLU A 86 -4.54 10.68 3.75
CA GLU A 86 -5.96 10.82 4.09
C GLU A 86 -6.21 10.66 5.60
N LEU A 87 -5.47 9.78 6.26
CA LEU A 87 -5.52 9.59 7.69
C LEU A 87 -4.88 10.72 8.51
N GLY A 88 -4.22 11.70 7.85
CA GLY A 88 -3.64 12.88 8.47
C GLY A 88 -2.17 12.74 8.89
N TYR A 89 -1.45 11.73 8.42
CA TYR A 89 -0.01 11.60 8.63
C TYR A 89 0.76 12.49 7.66
N GLN A 90 1.96 12.90 8.06
CA GLN A 90 2.92 13.46 7.12
C GLN A 90 3.57 12.30 6.36
N VAL A 91 3.51 12.31 5.02
CA VAL A 91 4.04 11.22 4.22
C VAL A 91 5.19 11.71 3.35
N LYS A 92 6.30 10.97 3.40
CA LYS A 92 7.43 11.14 2.47
C LYS A 92 7.57 9.86 1.66
N CYS A 93 7.33 9.96 0.35
CA CYS A 93 7.42 8.85 -0.56
C CYS A 93 8.72 8.94 -1.37
N PHE A 94 9.52 7.90 -1.34
CA PHE A 94 10.80 7.82 -2.04
C PHE A 94 10.73 6.74 -3.12
N CYS A 95 11.32 7.02 -4.26
CA CYS A 95 11.37 6.14 -5.41
C CYS A 95 12.77 6.20 -6.04
N TYR A 96 13.26 5.05 -6.48
CA TYR A 96 14.48 5.00 -7.26
C TYR A 96 14.27 5.54 -8.68
N GLN A 97 13.07 5.34 -9.21
CA GLN A 97 12.69 5.70 -10.57
C GLN A 97 12.29 7.18 -10.65
N ASP A 98 12.54 7.80 -11.77
CA ASP A 98 12.18 9.19 -12.07
C ASP A 98 10.67 9.41 -12.29
N SER A 99 9.91 8.32 -12.44
CA SER A 99 8.47 8.35 -12.66
C SER A 99 7.77 7.13 -12.05
N PRO A 100 6.60 7.31 -11.42
CA PRO A 100 5.77 6.18 -10.96
C PRO A 100 5.34 5.26 -12.10
N ARG A 101 5.29 5.77 -13.35
CA ARG A 101 4.96 4.98 -14.54
C ARG A 101 6.00 3.91 -14.88
N ARG A 102 7.18 3.95 -14.28
CA ARG A 102 8.21 2.91 -14.44
C ARG A 102 8.12 1.81 -13.40
N ALA A 103 7.16 1.88 -12.49
CA ALA A 103 6.90 0.79 -11.54
C ALA A 103 6.39 -0.46 -12.29
N HIS A 104 6.74 -1.64 -11.79
CA HIS A 104 6.29 -2.92 -12.38
C HIS A 104 4.78 -3.03 -12.49
N SER A 105 4.04 -2.40 -11.59
CA SER A 105 2.57 -2.36 -11.60
C SER A 105 1.97 -1.89 -12.94
N ILE A 106 2.66 -1.02 -13.68
CA ILE A 106 2.23 -0.57 -15.01
C ILE A 106 2.29 -1.72 -16.05
N ALA A 107 3.25 -2.63 -15.92
CA ALA A 107 3.40 -3.76 -16.84
C ALA A 107 2.37 -4.87 -16.59
N ALA A 108 1.67 -4.84 -15.47
CA ALA A 108 0.70 -5.86 -15.07
C ALA A 108 -0.72 -5.65 -15.65
N GLN A 109 -0.88 -4.84 -16.69
CA GLN A 109 -2.11 -4.65 -17.47
C GLN A 109 -3.31 -4.07 -16.72
N GLY A 110 -3.17 -3.61 -15.49
CA GLY A 110 -4.22 -2.89 -14.75
C GLY A 110 -5.30 -3.75 -14.08
N GLY A 111 -5.26 -5.06 -14.22
CA GLY A 111 -6.17 -5.95 -13.50
C GLY A 111 -5.76 -6.11 -12.03
N ILE A 112 -6.72 -6.15 -11.12
CA ILE A 112 -6.50 -6.42 -9.70
C ILE A 112 -7.35 -7.61 -9.29
N ASN A 113 -6.73 -8.64 -8.74
CA ASN A 113 -7.44 -9.78 -8.19
C ASN A 113 -8.05 -9.46 -6.83
N ALA A 114 -9.33 -9.74 -6.66
CA ALA A 114 -10.05 -9.55 -5.42
C ALA A 114 -11.16 -10.57 -5.26
N ALA A 115 -11.42 -11.01 -4.04
CA ALA A 115 -12.44 -12.00 -3.73
C ALA A 115 -13.85 -11.37 -3.71
N LYS A 116 -14.31 -10.85 -4.85
CA LYS A 116 -15.59 -10.10 -4.95
C LYS A 116 -16.81 -10.97 -5.26
N ASN A 117 -16.65 -12.10 -5.89
CA ASN A 117 -17.72 -13.03 -6.26
C ASN A 117 -18.95 -12.36 -6.94
N TYR A 118 -18.74 -11.36 -7.76
CA TYR A 118 -19.81 -10.61 -8.43
C TYR A 118 -20.69 -11.47 -9.33
N GLN A 119 -20.07 -12.44 -9.99
CA GLN A 119 -20.75 -13.34 -10.94
C GLN A 119 -21.29 -14.62 -10.27
N ASN A 120 -21.14 -14.73 -8.95
CA ASN A 120 -21.52 -15.92 -8.18
C ASN A 120 -20.89 -17.22 -8.74
N ASP A 121 -19.62 -17.13 -9.17
CA ASP A 121 -18.83 -18.20 -9.77
C ASP A 121 -18.02 -19.02 -8.75
N GLY A 122 -18.35 -18.88 -7.45
CA GLY A 122 -17.68 -19.57 -6.35
C GLY A 122 -16.41 -18.89 -5.87
N ASP A 123 -16.17 -17.65 -6.26
CA ASP A 123 -15.04 -16.88 -5.73
C ASP A 123 -15.14 -16.66 -4.23
N SER A 124 -14.01 -16.71 -3.55
CA SER A 124 -13.95 -16.58 -2.10
C SER A 124 -12.58 -16.12 -1.62
N ILE A 125 -12.52 -15.62 -0.40
CA ILE A 125 -11.26 -15.28 0.27
C ILE A 125 -10.31 -16.50 0.27
N TYR A 126 -10.84 -17.69 0.54
CA TYR A 126 -10.02 -18.90 0.60
C TYR A 126 -9.50 -19.32 -0.78
N ARG A 127 -10.29 -19.17 -1.83
CA ARG A 127 -9.85 -19.43 -3.21
C ARG A 127 -8.71 -18.49 -3.60
N LEU A 128 -8.88 -17.19 -3.41
CA LEU A 128 -7.82 -16.20 -3.70
C LEU A 128 -6.56 -16.45 -2.89
N PHE A 129 -6.71 -16.80 -1.61
CA PHE A 129 -5.61 -17.20 -0.75
C PHE A 129 -4.85 -18.41 -1.29
N TYR A 130 -5.58 -19.50 -1.60
CA TYR A 130 -4.98 -20.74 -2.12
C TYR A 130 -4.26 -20.51 -3.45
N ASP A 131 -4.90 -19.82 -4.39
CA ASP A 131 -4.34 -19.55 -5.71
C ASP A 131 -3.08 -18.68 -5.61
N THR A 132 -3.08 -17.71 -4.70
CA THR A 132 -1.90 -16.86 -4.47
C THR A 132 -0.74 -17.65 -3.86
N ILE A 133 -1.00 -18.53 -2.90
CA ILE A 133 0.02 -19.40 -2.30
C ILE A 133 0.58 -20.37 -3.32
N LYS A 134 -0.29 -21.02 -4.10
CA LYS A 134 0.08 -21.96 -5.15
C LYS A 134 0.87 -21.27 -6.26
N GLY A 135 0.39 -20.13 -6.75
CA GLY A 135 1.07 -19.33 -7.77
C GLY A 135 2.44 -18.79 -7.31
N GLY A 136 2.60 -18.56 -6.02
CA GLY A 136 3.86 -18.19 -5.38
C GLY A 136 4.76 -19.37 -5.03
N ASP A 137 4.49 -20.56 -5.56
CA ASP A 137 5.29 -21.78 -5.37
C ASP A 137 5.43 -22.17 -3.88
N PHE A 138 4.38 -21.90 -3.10
CA PHE A 138 4.31 -22.16 -1.65
C PHE A 138 5.40 -21.48 -0.82
N ARG A 139 5.99 -20.39 -1.31
CA ARG A 139 7.06 -19.65 -0.62
C ARG A 139 6.57 -18.46 0.19
N SER A 140 5.34 -18.06 0.00
CA SER A 140 4.76 -16.90 0.67
C SER A 140 4.38 -17.21 2.12
N ARG A 141 4.37 -16.18 2.96
CA ARG A 141 3.87 -16.31 4.34
C ARG A 141 2.34 -16.36 4.31
N GLU A 142 1.77 -17.50 4.66
CA GLU A 142 0.33 -17.77 4.58
C GLU A 142 -0.50 -16.72 5.31
N ALA A 143 -0.11 -16.33 6.52
CA ALA A 143 -0.85 -15.32 7.28
C ALA A 143 -0.96 -13.97 6.56
N ASN A 144 0.09 -13.54 5.86
CA ASN A 144 0.08 -12.29 5.11
C ASN A 144 -0.80 -12.40 3.87
N VAL A 145 -0.72 -13.51 3.16
CA VAL A 145 -1.53 -13.77 1.95
C VAL A 145 -3.00 -13.90 2.32
N TYR A 146 -3.33 -14.58 3.41
CA TYR A 146 -4.70 -14.67 3.89
C TYR A 146 -5.27 -13.29 4.20
N ARG A 147 -4.48 -12.44 4.91
CA ARG A 147 -4.91 -11.06 5.18
C ARG A 147 -5.12 -10.26 3.92
N LEU A 148 -4.24 -10.41 2.91
CA LEU A 148 -4.40 -9.78 1.61
C LEU A 148 -5.73 -10.17 0.96
N ALA A 149 -6.02 -11.47 0.91
CA ALA A 149 -7.26 -11.99 0.34
C ALA A 149 -8.50 -11.49 1.10
N GLU A 150 -8.44 -11.46 2.44
CA GLU A 150 -9.52 -10.99 3.31
C GLU A 150 -9.86 -9.51 3.06
N VAL A 151 -8.85 -8.65 2.91
CA VAL A 151 -9.08 -7.21 2.70
C VAL A 151 -9.26 -6.81 1.24
N SER A 152 -9.06 -7.72 0.30
CA SER A 152 -9.05 -7.43 -1.14
C SER A 152 -10.35 -6.76 -1.61
N THR A 153 -11.49 -7.18 -1.10
CA THR A 153 -12.79 -6.61 -1.43
C THR A 153 -12.90 -5.14 -1.03
N ASN A 154 -12.46 -4.81 0.18
CA ASN A 154 -12.49 -3.46 0.71
C ASN A 154 -11.47 -2.55 0.01
N ILE A 155 -10.33 -3.09 -0.41
CA ILE A 155 -9.30 -2.34 -1.14
C ILE A 155 -9.84 -1.88 -2.50
N ILE A 156 -10.59 -2.70 -3.21
CA ILE A 156 -11.20 -2.30 -4.47
C ILE A 156 -12.19 -1.16 -4.25
N ASP A 157 -13.03 -1.25 -3.24
CA ASP A 157 -13.99 -0.18 -2.91
C ASP A 157 -13.28 1.12 -2.52
N GLN A 158 -12.18 1.02 -1.77
CA GLN A 158 -11.35 2.17 -1.43
C GLN A 158 -10.70 2.79 -2.68
N CYS A 159 -10.17 1.98 -3.59
CA CYS A 159 -9.61 2.48 -4.85
C CYS A 159 -10.66 3.22 -5.68
N VAL A 160 -11.89 2.70 -5.75
CA VAL A 160 -13.01 3.39 -6.41
C VAL A 160 -13.31 4.72 -5.75
N ALA A 161 -13.39 4.76 -4.42
CA ALA A 161 -13.62 5.98 -3.66
C ALA A 161 -12.50 7.03 -3.84
N GLN A 162 -11.27 6.57 -4.03
CA GLN A 162 -10.11 7.42 -4.32
C GLN A 162 -10.03 7.88 -5.79
N GLY A 163 -10.97 7.48 -6.63
CA GLY A 163 -11.08 7.93 -8.01
C GLY A 163 -10.30 7.09 -9.03
N VAL A 164 -9.93 5.85 -8.72
CA VAL A 164 -9.33 4.94 -9.70
C VAL A 164 -10.38 4.59 -10.76
N PRO A 165 -10.13 4.88 -12.05
CA PRO A 165 -11.13 4.73 -13.12
C PRO A 165 -11.18 3.28 -13.63
N PHE A 166 -11.71 2.37 -12.83
CA PHE A 166 -11.97 1.00 -13.30
C PHE A 166 -13.04 0.98 -14.40
N ALA A 167 -12.89 0.05 -15.33
CA ALA A 167 -13.92 -0.23 -16.32
C ALA A 167 -15.23 -0.67 -15.65
N ARG A 168 -16.35 -0.32 -16.25
CA ARG A 168 -17.68 -0.68 -15.76
C ARG A 168 -18.47 -1.35 -16.85
N GLU A 169 -19.29 -2.32 -16.47
CA GLU A 169 -20.30 -2.93 -17.29
C GLU A 169 -21.44 -1.94 -17.58
N TYR A 170 -22.30 -2.28 -18.54
CA TYR A 170 -23.43 -1.45 -18.93
C TYR A 170 -24.37 -1.12 -17.76
N GLY A 171 -24.51 -2.04 -16.81
CA GLY A 171 -25.31 -1.85 -15.58
C GLY A 171 -24.63 -1.00 -14.49
N GLY A 172 -23.43 -0.48 -14.75
CA GLY A 172 -22.68 0.36 -13.80
C GLY A 172 -21.86 -0.38 -12.77
N LEU A 173 -21.89 -1.70 -12.73
CA LEU A 173 -21.01 -2.52 -11.90
C LEU A 173 -19.59 -2.49 -12.45
N LEU A 174 -18.61 -2.79 -11.60
CA LEU A 174 -17.22 -2.94 -12.02
C LEU A 174 -17.11 -4.12 -13.00
N ASP A 175 -16.41 -3.90 -14.12
CA ASP A 175 -16.10 -4.98 -15.07
C ASP A 175 -15.21 -6.01 -14.36
N ASN A 176 -15.71 -7.22 -14.24
CA ASN A 176 -15.09 -8.32 -13.52
C ASN A 176 -14.96 -9.53 -14.45
N ARG A 177 -13.81 -10.16 -14.40
CA ARG A 177 -13.52 -11.40 -15.13
C ARG A 177 -13.07 -12.47 -14.17
N SER A 178 -13.63 -13.65 -14.31
CA SER A 178 -13.07 -14.84 -13.66
C SER A 178 -11.66 -15.08 -14.14
N PHE A 179 -10.77 -15.39 -13.22
CA PHE A 179 -9.38 -15.67 -13.49
C PHE A 179 -9.05 -17.09 -12.97
N GLY A 180 -8.79 -18.02 -13.87
CA GLY A 180 -8.44 -19.40 -13.56
C GLY A 180 -9.44 -20.42 -14.00
#